data_c7406d62ab4175077d1b5aeb6cd77d7c
#
_entry.id   c7406d62ab4175077d1b5aeb6cd77d7c
#
_cell.length_a   1.000
_cell.length_b   1.000
_cell.length_c   1.000
_cell.angle_alpha   90.00
_cell.angle_beta   90.00
_cell.angle_gamma   90.00
#
_symmetry.space_group_name_H-M   'P 1'
#
loop_
_entity.id
_entity.type
_entity.pdbx_description
1 polymer ?
#
loop_
_entity_poly.entity_id
_entity_poly.type
_entity_poly.pdbx_seq_one_letter_code
_entity_poly.pdbx_strand_id
1 'polypeptide(L)'
;MDNSAKFKEYRKEYKSFIYRAYHKTIENNKLKVTFDFETPGLAEFHPTWEFPVGRNDLQDKNISEVLDVLLFNLGMTEAISYYKCVCPEKVIVEAGHLSEKKSLWWRKLFYNGLGEFIYRNGINIREEELLTIESKDGKEELINDDTDYRGFMIPVGGGKDSVVSLEILKDEDVSTYHINHNSSAIEVIEVFNDEKTDLCALRTLDKNMLELNKQGYLNGHTPFSAIVAFSSVITAFLNKKKFIALSNETSANETTVKDSFVNHQYSKSYEFEKDFDEYLHSLISSDIHYFSFLRPLTELQIAALFSTFRSYHSVFRSCNVGSKKGIWCCDCPKCLFVYIILSPFLSEKEVINIFGEKLLDKESLEKDFRELTGIDENKPFECVGTRGEVIASLKAYIAKGGRSILTEKYRNAIEAGSSDIKEYMKAWEKENFLPDGYEEKLKGALEKCVAVLNI
;
A
#
# COMPACT_ATOMS: atom_id res chain seq x y z
N MET A 1 -17.71 2.16 26.90
CA MET A 1 -18.46 2.85 25.81
C MET A 1 -18.02 2.20 24.51
N ASP A 2 -18.93 1.87 23.60
CA ASP A 2 -18.54 1.37 22.29
C ASP A 2 -17.94 2.49 21.43
N ASN A 3 -17.22 2.15 20.36
CA ASN A 3 -16.51 3.15 19.56
C ASN A 3 -17.45 4.06 18.76
N SER A 4 -18.65 3.61 18.40
CA SER A 4 -19.66 4.45 17.74
C SER A 4 -20.19 5.55 18.69
N ALA A 5 -20.37 5.24 19.95
CA ALA A 5 -20.74 6.23 20.97
C ALA A 5 -19.59 7.21 21.25
N LYS A 6 -18.34 6.73 21.35
CA LYS A 6 -17.14 7.60 21.46
C LYS A 6 -17.02 8.56 20.29
N PHE A 7 -17.23 8.08 19.05
CA PHE A 7 -17.21 8.92 17.86
C PHE A 7 -18.19 10.10 17.97
N LYS A 8 -19.43 9.84 18.41
CA LYS A 8 -20.44 10.87 18.55
C LYS A 8 -20.12 11.85 19.68
N GLU A 9 -19.54 11.38 20.77
CA GLU A 9 -19.13 12.21 21.91
C GLU A 9 -17.93 13.09 21.53
N TYR A 10 -16.88 12.51 20.95
CA TYR A 10 -15.69 13.25 20.57
C TYR A 10 -15.96 14.34 19.53
N ARG A 11 -16.86 14.12 18.58
CA ARG A 11 -17.28 15.17 17.63
C ARG A 11 -18.03 16.33 18.30
N LYS A 12 -18.67 16.11 19.45
CA LYS A 12 -19.29 17.18 20.24
C LYS A 12 -18.26 17.96 21.03
N GLU A 13 -17.26 17.28 21.56
CA GLU A 13 -16.21 17.85 22.40
C GLU A 13 -15.14 18.55 21.55
N TYR A 14 -14.58 17.87 20.55
CA TYR A 14 -13.51 18.36 19.71
C TYR A 14 -14.08 18.85 18.36
N LYS A 15 -14.02 20.16 18.11
CA LYS A 15 -14.70 20.80 16.96
C LYS A 15 -13.87 20.81 15.69
N SER A 16 -12.54 20.78 15.80
CA SER A 16 -11.64 20.87 14.66
C SER A 16 -10.35 20.07 14.87
N PHE A 17 -9.77 19.66 13.77
CA PHE A 17 -8.38 19.24 13.63
C PHE A 17 -7.67 20.28 12.76
N ILE A 18 -6.49 20.73 13.17
CA ILE A 18 -5.79 21.83 12.53
C ILE A 18 -4.43 21.36 12.02
N TYR A 19 -4.16 21.58 10.74
CA TYR A 19 -2.83 21.49 10.15
C TYR A 19 -2.22 22.89 10.19
N ARG A 20 -1.40 23.18 11.22
CA ARG A 20 -0.84 24.50 11.52
C ARG A 20 0.23 24.92 10.52
N ALA A 21 1.27 24.12 10.40
CA ALA A 21 2.47 24.43 9.63
C ALA A 21 3.27 23.16 9.30
N TYR A 22 4.33 23.33 8.53
CA TYR A 22 5.44 22.38 8.45
C TYR A 22 6.76 23.14 8.42
N HIS A 23 7.82 22.50 8.90
CA HIS A 23 9.16 23.07 8.98
C HIS A 23 10.14 22.13 8.30
N LYS A 24 10.93 22.64 7.35
CA LYS A 24 11.93 21.85 6.63
C LYS A 24 13.35 22.33 6.90
N THR A 25 14.29 21.42 7.01
CA THR A 25 15.72 21.67 7.02
C THR A 25 16.45 20.72 6.09
N ILE A 26 17.50 21.17 5.44
CA ILE A 26 18.32 20.35 4.53
C ILE A 26 19.75 20.41 5.03
N GLU A 27 20.25 19.29 5.53
CA GLU A 27 21.61 19.15 6.08
C GLU A 27 22.19 17.77 5.74
N ASN A 28 23.45 17.70 5.42
CA ASN A 28 24.16 16.43 5.19
C ASN A 28 23.46 15.50 4.15
N ASN A 29 22.99 16.06 3.04
CA ASN A 29 22.24 15.35 2.00
C ASN A 29 20.96 14.66 2.54
N LYS A 30 20.35 15.23 3.56
CA LYS A 30 19.05 14.81 4.09
C LYS A 30 18.12 16.00 4.18
N LEU A 31 16.89 15.81 3.74
CA LEU A 31 15.77 16.69 4.00
C LEU A 31 15.04 16.15 5.24
N LYS A 32 14.93 16.99 6.27
CA LYS A 32 14.05 16.71 7.42
C LYS A 32 12.85 17.64 7.37
N VAL A 33 11.67 17.11 7.59
CA VAL A 33 10.44 17.88 7.74
C VAL A 33 9.70 17.47 9.01
N THR A 34 9.15 18.45 9.71
CA THR A 34 8.25 18.26 10.86
C THR A 34 6.91 18.90 10.51
N PHE A 35 5.82 18.21 10.74
CA PHE A 35 4.46 18.71 10.55
C PHE A 35 3.87 19.08 11.91
N ASP A 36 3.17 20.20 11.99
CA ASP A 36 2.51 20.66 13.22
C ASP A 36 1.00 20.50 13.06
N PHE A 37 0.45 19.56 13.81
CA PHE A 37 -1.00 19.32 13.89
C PHE A 37 -1.50 19.59 15.30
N GLU A 38 -2.77 19.97 15.41
CA GLU A 38 -3.43 20.21 16.68
C GLU A 38 -4.88 19.74 16.65
N THR A 39 -5.30 19.07 17.70
CA THR A 39 -6.72 18.96 18.07
C THR A 39 -6.93 19.84 19.31
N PRO A 40 -7.53 21.04 19.18
CA PRO A 40 -7.69 21.96 20.30
C PRO A 40 -8.41 21.31 21.49
N GLY A 41 -7.82 21.45 22.66
CA GLY A 41 -8.31 20.83 23.90
C GLY A 41 -7.92 19.36 24.12
N LEU A 42 -7.24 18.73 23.15
CA LEU A 42 -6.77 17.36 23.23
C LEU A 42 -5.24 17.24 23.23
N ALA A 43 -4.61 17.55 22.10
CA ALA A 43 -3.17 17.40 21.92
C ALA A 43 -2.65 18.13 20.67
N GLU A 44 -1.34 18.42 20.71
CA GLU A 44 -0.53 18.77 19.56
C GLU A 44 0.27 17.54 19.10
N PHE A 45 0.56 17.45 17.79
CA PHE A 45 1.31 16.34 17.20
C PHE A 45 2.38 16.87 16.25
N HIS A 46 3.60 16.33 16.36
CA HIS A 46 4.77 16.75 15.60
C HIS A 46 5.46 15.56 14.90
N PRO A 47 4.77 14.85 13.97
CA PRO A 47 5.44 13.78 13.21
C PRO A 47 6.57 14.33 12.35
N THR A 48 7.59 13.49 12.14
CA THR A 48 8.76 13.87 11.35
C THR A 48 9.02 12.89 10.22
N TRP A 49 9.57 13.43 9.13
CA TRP A 49 10.15 12.64 8.04
C TRP A 49 11.57 13.07 7.76
N GLU A 50 12.40 12.11 7.35
CA GLU A 50 13.72 12.35 6.77
C GLU A 50 13.82 11.65 5.42
N PHE A 51 14.29 12.37 4.39
CA PHE A 51 14.45 11.88 3.03
C PHE A 51 15.90 12.00 2.58
N PRO A 52 16.42 11.01 1.82
CA PRO A 52 17.72 11.13 1.16
C PRO A 52 17.64 12.13 0.02
N VAL A 53 18.67 12.97 -0.11
CA VAL A 53 18.75 14.03 -1.12
C VAL A 53 19.90 13.73 -2.06
N GLY A 54 19.60 13.47 -3.33
CA GLY A 54 20.58 13.26 -4.40
C GLY A 54 20.83 14.50 -5.29
N ARG A 55 19.89 15.47 -5.27
CA ARG A 55 20.02 16.70 -6.06
C ARG A 55 20.74 17.82 -5.30
N ASN A 56 21.41 18.73 -6.02
CA ASN A 56 22.18 19.83 -5.45
C ASN A 56 21.63 21.23 -5.77
N ASP A 57 20.48 21.31 -6.41
CA ASP A 57 19.82 22.53 -6.92
C ASP A 57 18.62 22.99 -6.05
N LEU A 58 18.50 22.50 -4.81
CA LEU A 58 17.39 22.82 -3.90
C LEU A 58 17.34 24.30 -3.46
N GLN A 59 18.40 25.08 -3.74
CA GLN A 59 18.41 26.52 -3.54
C GLN A 59 17.76 27.30 -4.69
N ASP A 60 17.52 26.66 -5.82
CA ASP A 60 16.75 27.26 -6.90
C ASP A 60 15.32 27.52 -6.43
N LYS A 61 14.80 28.71 -6.74
CA LYS A 61 13.49 29.16 -6.26
C LYS A 61 12.37 28.23 -6.73
N ASN A 62 12.37 27.89 -8.01
CA ASN A 62 11.34 27.05 -8.60
C ASN A 62 11.36 25.64 -8.00
N ILE A 63 12.55 25.05 -7.85
CA ILE A 63 12.77 23.75 -7.23
C ILE A 63 12.30 23.75 -5.75
N SER A 64 12.58 24.83 -5.02
CA SER A 64 12.11 24.98 -3.65
C SER A 64 10.58 25.10 -3.57
N GLU A 65 9.94 25.80 -4.51
CA GLU A 65 8.47 25.91 -4.59
C GLU A 65 7.81 24.56 -4.90
N VAL A 66 8.36 23.77 -5.84
CA VAL A 66 7.90 22.39 -6.09
C VAL A 66 8.00 21.55 -4.82
N LEU A 67 9.15 21.59 -4.12
CA LEU A 67 9.32 20.85 -2.87
C LEU A 67 8.29 21.27 -1.81
N ASP A 68 8.02 22.57 -1.66
CA ASP A 68 7.04 23.06 -0.69
C ASP A 68 5.62 22.52 -0.99
N VAL A 69 5.21 22.50 -2.25
CA VAL A 69 3.91 21.92 -2.64
C VAL A 69 3.87 20.42 -2.30
N LEU A 70 4.92 19.67 -2.61
CA LEU A 70 4.98 18.24 -2.30
C LEU A 70 4.94 17.97 -0.79
N LEU A 71 5.69 18.74 0.01
CA LEU A 71 5.70 18.61 1.47
C LEU A 71 4.36 18.98 2.10
N PHE A 72 3.71 20.06 1.63
CA PHE A 72 2.37 20.42 2.08
C PHE A 72 1.39 19.24 1.91
N ASN A 73 1.41 18.58 0.75
CA ASN A 73 0.52 17.45 0.45
C ASN A 73 0.88 16.17 1.23
N LEU A 74 2.16 15.94 1.53
CA LEU A 74 2.56 14.87 2.46
C LEU A 74 1.97 15.14 3.87
N GLY A 75 2.00 16.40 4.33
CA GLY A 75 1.38 16.79 5.60
C GLY A 75 -0.13 16.55 5.62
N MET A 76 -0.85 16.82 4.53
CA MET A 76 -2.26 16.48 4.40
C MET A 76 -2.53 14.97 4.53
N THR A 77 -1.64 14.15 3.95
CA THR A 77 -1.75 12.68 4.06
C THR A 77 -1.43 12.20 5.48
N GLU A 78 -0.40 12.77 6.11
CA GLU A 78 -0.07 12.50 7.53
C GLU A 78 -1.22 12.87 8.47
N ALA A 79 -1.89 13.98 8.21
CA ALA A 79 -3.02 14.47 9.00
C ALA A 79 -4.09 13.37 9.23
N ILE A 80 -4.33 12.49 8.24
CA ILE A 80 -5.30 11.38 8.34
C ILE A 80 -5.00 10.48 9.55
N SER A 81 -3.72 10.23 9.82
CA SER A 81 -3.27 9.37 10.92
C SER A 81 -3.62 9.93 12.30
N TYR A 82 -3.70 11.25 12.43
CA TYR A 82 -3.96 11.97 13.69
C TYR A 82 -5.43 12.37 13.82
N TYR A 83 -6.06 12.80 12.73
CA TYR A 83 -7.48 13.13 12.65
C TYR A 83 -8.38 12.02 13.19
N LYS A 84 -8.08 10.75 12.88
CA LYS A 84 -8.91 9.60 13.26
C LYS A 84 -9.11 9.40 14.76
N CYS A 85 -8.26 10.01 15.62
CA CYS A 85 -8.35 9.85 17.08
C CYS A 85 -9.71 10.27 17.63
N VAL A 86 -10.30 11.33 17.07
CA VAL A 86 -11.56 11.92 17.50
C VAL A 86 -12.49 12.29 16.35
N CYS A 87 -12.03 12.26 15.10
CA CYS A 87 -12.78 12.55 13.88
C CYS A 87 -13.64 13.82 13.96
N PRO A 88 -13.08 15.02 14.22
CA PRO A 88 -13.85 16.24 14.32
C PRO A 88 -14.53 16.59 12.98
N GLU A 89 -15.57 17.45 13.02
CA GLU A 89 -16.34 17.83 11.83
C GLU A 89 -15.56 18.72 10.87
N LYS A 90 -14.53 19.41 11.36
CA LYS A 90 -13.73 20.33 10.56
C LYS A 90 -12.26 19.96 10.56
N VAL A 91 -11.65 20.06 9.39
CA VAL A 91 -10.20 20.10 9.20
C VAL A 91 -9.83 21.50 8.74
N ILE A 92 -9.03 22.21 9.55
CA ILE A 92 -8.59 23.58 9.26
C ILE A 92 -7.15 23.50 8.77
N VAL A 93 -6.88 23.98 7.56
CA VAL A 93 -5.56 23.94 6.93
C VAL A 93 -4.94 25.33 6.95
N GLU A 94 -4.14 25.61 7.98
CA GLU A 94 -3.40 26.86 8.10
C GLU A 94 -2.05 26.82 7.40
N ALA A 95 -1.56 25.62 7.10
CA ALA A 95 -0.27 25.40 6.43
C ALA A 95 -0.26 25.85 4.96
N GLY A 96 -1.43 25.92 4.30
CA GLY A 96 -1.51 26.27 2.89
C GLY A 96 -2.93 26.52 2.40
N HIS A 97 -3.09 26.62 1.09
CA HIS A 97 -4.35 26.83 0.39
C HIS A 97 -4.79 25.56 -0.36
N LEU A 98 -6.07 25.29 -0.37
CA LEU A 98 -6.72 24.26 -1.17
C LEU A 98 -7.96 24.86 -1.85
N SER A 99 -8.05 24.72 -3.18
CA SER A 99 -9.29 25.01 -3.90
C SER A 99 -10.41 24.06 -3.48
N GLU A 100 -11.65 24.40 -3.82
CA GLU A 100 -12.81 23.55 -3.58
C GLU A 100 -12.60 22.14 -4.20
N LYS A 101 -12.12 22.08 -5.44
CA LYS A 101 -11.85 20.79 -6.12
C LYS A 101 -10.83 19.93 -5.35
N LYS A 102 -9.74 20.53 -4.86
CA LYS A 102 -8.73 19.82 -4.07
C LYS A 102 -9.25 19.45 -2.69
N SER A 103 -10.04 20.28 -2.06
CA SER A 103 -10.71 19.97 -0.79
C SER A 103 -11.65 18.75 -0.93
N LEU A 104 -12.39 18.64 -2.04
CA LEU A 104 -13.23 17.48 -2.34
C LEU A 104 -12.39 16.22 -2.56
N TRP A 105 -11.27 16.31 -3.26
CA TRP A 105 -10.34 15.22 -3.46
C TRP A 105 -9.78 14.68 -2.13
N TRP A 106 -9.36 15.59 -1.23
CA TRP A 106 -8.89 15.23 0.10
C TRP A 106 -9.99 14.61 0.95
N ARG A 107 -11.23 15.15 0.90
CA ARG A 107 -12.36 14.55 1.61
C ARG A 107 -12.61 13.12 1.16
N LYS A 108 -12.57 12.85 -0.16
CA LYS A 108 -12.67 11.50 -0.74
C LYS A 108 -11.58 10.58 -0.19
N LEU A 109 -10.32 11.05 -0.13
CA LEU A 109 -9.21 10.25 0.40
C LEU A 109 -9.37 9.98 1.91
N PHE A 110 -9.79 10.96 2.71
CA PHE A 110 -10.08 10.75 4.14
C PHE A 110 -11.16 9.67 4.32
N TYR A 111 -12.27 9.77 3.60
CA TYR A 111 -13.40 8.86 3.75
C TYR A 111 -13.06 7.44 3.31
N ASN A 112 -12.64 7.25 2.08
CA ASN A 112 -12.34 5.93 1.54
C ASN A 112 -11.08 5.31 2.19
N GLY A 113 -10.07 6.11 2.46
CA GLY A 113 -8.85 5.68 3.15
C GLY A 113 -9.07 5.26 4.60
N LEU A 114 -10.10 5.80 5.26
CA LEU A 114 -10.55 5.38 6.58
C LEU A 114 -11.70 4.36 6.54
N GLY A 115 -12.05 3.79 5.38
CA GLY A 115 -13.20 2.89 5.23
C GLY A 115 -13.18 1.71 6.20
N GLU A 116 -12.06 0.99 6.35
CA GLU A 116 -11.93 -0.08 7.35
C GLU A 116 -12.04 0.46 8.78
N PHE A 117 -11.41 1.60 9.09
CA PHE A 117 -11.52 2.23 10.40
C PHE A 117 -12.98 2.56 10.72
N ILE A 118 -13.73 3.15 9.79
CA ILE A 118 -15.16 3.48 9.92
C ILE A 118 -15.96 2.21 10.21
N TYR A 119 -15.75 1.16 9.41
CA TYR A 119 -16.46 -0.12 9.55
C TYR A 119 -16.18 -0.81 10.89
N ARG A 120 -14.90 -0.97 11.25
CA ARG A 120 -14.49 -1.67 12.48
C ARG A 120 -14.89 -0.95 13.77
N ASN A 121 -15.02 0.38 13.71
CA ASN A 121 -15.49 1.17 14.84
C ASN A 121 -17.02 1.33 14.87
N GLY A 122 -17.76 0.70 13.95
CA GLY A 122 -19.22 0.76 13.90
C GLY A 122 -19.75 2.18 13.65
N ILE A 123 -18.96 3.00 12.95
CA ILE A 123 -19.32 4.39 12.62
C ILE A 123 -20.21 4.34 11.38
N ASN A 124 -21.42 4.91 11.49
CA ASN A 124 -22.33 5.06 10.37
C ASN A 124 -22.37 6.54 9.97
N ILE A 125 -21.68 6.87 8.87
CA ILE A 125 -21.53 8.23 8.37
C ILE A 125 -21.32 8.21 6.85
N ARG A 126 -21.87 9.20 6.13
CA ARG A 126 -21.64 9.35 4.68
C ARG A 126 -20.41 10.21 4.45
N GLU A 127 -19.86 10.16 3.22
CA GLU A 127 -18.67 10.92 2.84
C GLU A 127 -18.81 12.42 3.12
N GLU A 128 -19.93 13.00 2.70
CA GLU A 128 -20.20 14.44 2.86
C GLU A 128 -20.38 14.87 4.32
N GLU A 129 -20.64 13.93 5.23
CA GLU A 129 -20.84 14.19 6.65
C GLU A 129 -19.56 13.98 7.47
N LEU A 130 -18.55 13.28 6.92
CA LEU A 130 -17.35 12.94 7.68
C LEU A 130 -16.60 14.19 8.11
N LEU A 131 -16.28 15.07 7.17
CA LEU A 131 -15.57 16.31 7.46
C LEU A 131 -15.80 17.39 6.38
N THR A 132 -15.59 18.63 6.78
CA THR A 132 -15.38 19.78 5.89
C THR A 132 -13.93 20.24 6.01
N ILE A 133 -13.34 20.71 4.90
CA ILE A 133 -11.98 21.26 4.89
C ILE A 133 -12.08 22.79 4.67
N GLU A 134 -11.51 23.54 5.59
CA GLU A 134 -11.36 24.99 5.50
C GLU A 134 -9.86 25.30 5.38
N SER A 135 -9.45 26.06 4.37
CA SER A 135 -8.05 26.45 4.18
C SER A 135 -7.90 27.96 4.12
N LYS A 136 -6.65 28.46 4.22
CA LYS A 136 -6.33 29.87 3.98
C LYS A 136 -6.80 30.30 2.59
N ASP A 137 -7.14 31.55 2.46
CA ASP A 137 -7.31 32.19 1.16
C ASP A 137 -5.99 32.15 0.37
N GLY A 138 -6.09 31.88 -0.90
CA GLY A 138 -4.91 31.77 -1.76
C GLY A 138 -5.28 31.58 -3.23
N LYS A 139 -4.26 31.45 -4.05
CA LYS A 139 -4.39 31.04 -5.44
C LYS A 139 -3.60 29.77 -5.66
N GLU A 140 -4.14 28.90 -6.47
CA GLU A 140 -3.42 27.74 -6.96
C GLU A 140 -2.76 28.11 -8.29
N GLU A 141 -1.48 27.84 -8.38
CA GLU A 141 -0.71 27.97 -9.60
C GLU A 141 -0.07 26.61 -9.90
N LEU A 142 -0.17 26.17 -11.14
CA LEU A 142 0.58 25.00 -11.61
C LEU A 142 2.06 25.40 -11.67
N ILE A 143 2.89 24.70 -10.90
CA ILE A 143 4.33 24.94 -10.89
C ILE A 143 4.96 24.10 -11.98
N ASN A 144 5.75 24.72 -12.86
CA ASN A 144 6.47 24.02 -13.91
C ASN A 144 7.75 23.40 -13.34
N ASP A 145 7.97 22.12 -13.59
CA ASP A 145 9.16 21.39 -13.17
C ASP A 145 9.85 20.76 -14.40
N ASP A 146 10.83 21.48 -14.94
CA ASP A 146 11.58 21.09 -16.13
C ASP A 146 12.79 20.18 -15.80
N THR A 147 12.79 19.54 -14.64
CA THR A 147 13.85 18.61 -14.22
C THR A 147 13.93 17.40 -15.16
N ASP A 148 15.13 17.06 -15.62
CA ASP A 148 15.39 15.82 -16.37
C ASP A 148 15.38 14.62 -15.41
N TYR A 149 14.24 13.95 -15.32
CA TYR A 149 14.03 12.75 -14.52
C TYR A 149 14.37 11.49 -15.31
N ARG A 150 15.02 10.50 -14.66
CA ARG A 150 15.46 9.26 -15.31
C ARG A 150 15.32 8.05 -14.39
N GLY A 151 15.22 6.85 -15.01
CA GLY A 151 15.24 5.58 -14.28
C GLY A 151 14.00 5.32 -13.43
N PHE A 152 14.06 4.21 -12.72
CA PHE A 152 12.99 3.68 -11.90
C PHE A 152 13.29 3.83 -10.42
N MET A 153 12.25 4.02 -9.64
CA MET A 153 12.24 3.83 -8.20
C MET A 153 11.14 2.83 -7.85
N ILE A 154 11.51 1.73 -7.21
CA ILE A 154 10.59 0.65 -6.86
C ILE A 154 10.38 0.62 -5.36
N PRO A 155 9.15 0.90 -4.86
CA PRO A 155 8.82 0.74 -3.45
C PRO A 155 8.87 -0.73 -3.03
N VAL A 156 9.68 -1.06 -2.02
CA VAL A 156 9.93 -2.42 -1.53
C VAL A 156 9.37 -2.58 -0.12
N GLY A 157 8.34 -3.42 0.00
CA GLY A 157 7.77 -3.81 1.30
C GLY A 157 8.32 -5.14 1.85
N GLY A 158 9.14 -5.85 1.09
CA GLY A 158 9.69 -7.16 1.45
C GLY A 158 8.79 -8.35 1.11
N GLY A 159 7.67 -8.13 0.43
CA GLY A 159 6.76 -9.18 -0.05
C GLY A 159 7.08 -9.68 -1.46
N LYS A 160 6.39 -10.75 -1.89
CA LYS A 160 6.54 -11.38 -3.21
C LYS A 160 6.37 -10.40 -4.39
N ASP A 161 5.45 -9.43 -4.25
CA ASP A 161 5.05 -8.55 -5.34
C ASP A 161 6.20 -7.60 -5.71
N SER A 162 6.84 -6.97 -4.71
CA SER A 162 8.00 -6.12 -4.94
C SER A 162 9.19 -6.89 -5.51
N VAL A 163 9.38 -8.16 -5.14
CA VAL A 163 10.40 -9.03 -5.75
C VAL A 163 10.15 -9.21 -7.24
N VAL A 164 8.89 -9.46 -7.65
CA VAL A 164 8.55 -9.62 -9.07
C VAL A 164 8.85 -8.35 -9.86
N SER A 165 8.48 -7.17 -9.33
CA SER A 165 8.80 -5.90 -10.00
C SER A 165 10.30 -5.67 -10.11
N LEU A 166 11.05 -5.92 -9.03
CA LEU A 166 12.51 -5.80 -9.01
C LEU A 166 13.17 -6.68 -10.07
N GLU A 167 12.82 -7.98 -10.11
CA GLU A 167 13.43 -8.93 -11.03
C GLU A 167 13.08 -8.69 -12.50
N ILE A 168 11.86 -8.22 -12.82
CA ILE A 168 11.49 -7.90 -14.19
C ILE A 168 12.17 -6.60 -14.67
N LEU A 169 12.37 -5.65 -13.77
CA LEU A 169 12.97 -4.34 -14.08
C LEU A 169 14.48 -4.28 -13.81
N LYS A 170 15.14 -5.36 -13.41
CA LYS A 170 16.55 -5.38 -12.96
C LYS A 170 17.56 -4.84 -13.95
N ASP A 171 17.26 -4.95 -15.25
CA ASP A 171 18.14 -4.47 -16.33
C ASP A 171 18.00 -2.96 -16.58
N GLU A 172 17.04 -2.28 -15.92
CA GLU A 172 16.85 -0.84 -15.97
C GLU A 172 17.71 -0.11 -14.94
N ASP A 173 17.78 1.24 -15.04
CA ASP A 173 18.32 2.08 -13.97
C ASP A 173 17.34 2.10 -12.78
N VAL A 174 17.48 1.14 -11.87
CA VAL A 174 16.59 0.95 -10.72
C VAL A 174 17.22 1.45 -9.45
N SER A 175 16.44 2.22 -8.67
CA SER A 175 16.67 2.44 -7.23
C SER A 175 15.56 1.78 -6.44
N THR A 176 15.88 1.18 -5.31
CA THR A 176 14.89 0.70 -4.35
C THR A 176 14.41 1.85 -3.46
N TYR A 177 13.18 1.77 -2.97
CA TYR A 177 12.62 2.72 -2.02
C TYR A 177 11.91 2.00 -0.89
N HIS A 178 12.18 2.39 0.35
CA HIS A 178 11.43 1.88 1.51
C HIS A 178 11.27 2.94 2.60
N ILE A 179 10.23 2.74 3.43
CA ILE A 179 9.96 3.59 4.58
C ILE A 179 10.38 2.86 5.84
N ASN A 180 11.26 3.47 6.62
CA ASN A 180 11.86 2.91 7.84
C ASN A 180 12.63 1.59 7.59
N HIS A 181 13.33 1.13 8.60
CA HIS A 181 14.08 -0.12 8.53
C HIS A 181 13.15 -1.31 8.83
N ASN A 182 12.51 -1.83 7.77
CA ASN A 182 11.73 -3.07 7.83
C ASN A 182 12.65 -4.22 7.44
N SER A 183 12.88 -5.19 8.33
CA SER A 183 13.81 -6.31 8.09
C SER A 183 13.50 -7.05 6.78
N SER A 184 12.23 -7.33 6.48
CA SER A 184 11.87 -8.02 5.24
C SER A 184 12.18 -7.22 3.98
N ALA A 185 12.02 -5.90 4.01
CA ALA A 185 12.39 -5.05 2.88
C ALA A 185 13.90 -5.03 2.68
N ILE A 186 14.66 -4.89 3.77
CA ILE A 186 16.14 -4.88 3.74
C ILE A 186 16.68 -6.21 3.21
N GLU A 187 16.20 -7.36 3.73
CA GLU A 187 16.64 -8.68 3.28
C GLU A 187 16.36 -8.91 1.78
N VAL A 188 15.21 -8.46 1.27
CA VAL A 188 14.89 -8.51 -0.17
C VAL A 188 15.81 -7.60 -0.97
N ILE A 189 16.07 -6.38 -0.50
CA ILE A 189 16.96 -5.42 -1.14
C ILE A 189 18.40 -5.97 -1.17
N GLU A 190 18.87 -6.59 -0.10
CA GLU A 190 20.20 -7.21 -0.04
C GLU A 190 20.37 -8.33 -1.08
N VAL A 191 19.33 -9.17 -1.31
CA VAL A 191 19.34 -10.19 -2.35
C VAL A 191 19.32 -9.60 -3.76
N PHE A 192 18.56 -8.51 -3.95
CA PHE A 192 18.47 -7.81 -5.23
C PHE A 192 19.73 -7.02 -5.54
N ASN A 193 20.37 -6.47 -4.50
CA ASN A 193 21.33 -5.38 -4.63
C ASN A 193 22.70 -5.86 -5.08
N ASP A 194 22.92 -5.68 -6.38
CA ASP A 194 24.23 -5.74 -7.00
C ASP A 194 24.53 -4.31 -7.50
N GLU A 195 25.03 -3.42 -6.59
CA GLU A 195 25.42 -2.04 -6.89
C GLU A 195 24.26 -1.02 -7.14
N LYS A 196 23.02 -1.34 -6.79
CA LYS A 196 21.87 -0.44 -6.96
C LYS A 196 21.74 0.55 -5.79
N THR A 197 21.17 1.72 -6.06
CA THR A 197 20.92 2.73 -5.03
C THR A 197 19.71 2.40 -4.19
N ASP A 198 19.86 2.34 -2.88
CA ASP A 198 18.77 2.22 -1.93
C ASP A 198 18.38 3.57 -1.34
N LEU A 199 17.10 3.93 -1.43
CA LEU A 199 16.53 5.19 -0.96
C LEU A 199 15.61 4.92 0.23
N CYS A 200 16.09 5.18 1.43
CA CYS A 200 15.32 5.00 2.67
C CYS A 200 14.78 6.34 3.17
N ALA A 201 13.46 6.46 3.26
CA ALA A 201 12.82 7.55 4.00
C ALA A 201 12.50 7.10 5.44
N LEU A 202 12.72 7.98 6.41
CA LEU A 202 12.42 7.69 7.81
C LEU A 202 11.19 8.47 8.25
N ARG A 203 10.16 7.76 8.71
CA ARG A 203 8.94 8.33 9.29
C ARG A 203 8.87 8.07 10.78
N THR A 204 8.69 9.11 11.56
CA THR A 204 8.50 9.01 13.02
C THR A 204 7.12 9.54 13.39
N LEU A 205 6.30 8.68 13.98
CA LEU A 205 5.00 9.07 14.54
C LEU A 205 5.18 9.86 15.83
N ASP A 206 4.29 10.79 16.08
CA ASP A 206 4.28 11.53 17.34
C ASP A 206 3.88 10.63 18.53
N LYS A 207 4.52 10.88 19.66
CA LYS A 207 4.31 10.09 20.88
C LYS A 207 2.93 10.28 21.49
N ASN A 208 2.34 11.48 21.39
CA ASN A 208 1.00 11.77 21.89
C ASN A 208 -0.04 10.88 21.21
N MET A 209 0.13 10.61 19.89
CA MET A 209 -0.71 9.67 19.18
C MET A 209 -0.68 8.27 19.78
N LEU A 210 0.51 7.77 20.11
CA LEU A 210 0.68 6.44 20.71
C LEU A 210 0.08 6.39 22.11
N GLU A 211 0.16 7.48 22.86
CA GLU A 211 -0.44 7.60 24.18
C GLU A 211 -1.96 7.65 24.12
N LEU A 212 -2.55 8.42 23.22
CA LEU A 212 -4.00 8.44 23.01
C LEU A 212 -4.55 7.07 22.62
N ASN A 213 -3.81 6.30 21.81
CA ASN A 213 -4.19 4.92 21.49
C ASN A 213 -4.25 4.04 22.75
N LYS A 214 -3.29 4.17 23.69
CA LYS A 214 -3.29 3.43 24.96
C LYS A 214 -4.43 3.86 25.87
N GLN A 215 -4.80 5.12 25.86
CA GLN A 215 -5.93 5.69 26.59
C GLN A 215 -7.29 5.27 25.99
N GLY A 216 -7.29 4.58 24.85
CA GLY A 216 -8.50 4.03 24.24
C GLY A 216 -9.28 5.03 23.37
N TYR A 217 -8.61 6.06 22.84
CA TYR A 217 -9.17 6.89 21.77
C TYR A 217 -9.40 6.05 20.50
N LEU A 218 -10.14 6.58 19.53
CA LEU A 218 -10.44 5.85 18.30
C LEU A 218 -9.13 5.51 17.57
N ASN A 219 -9.00 4.25 17.16
CA ASN A 219 -7.83 3.75 16.47
C ASN A 219 -8.23 2.71 15.40
N GLY A 220 -7.35 2.50 14.42
CA GLY A 220 -7.56 1.53 13.35
C GLY A 220 -6.73 1.86 12.11
N HIS A 221 -7.08 1.22 11.01
CA HIS A 221 -6.42 1.34 9.73
C HIS A 221 -6.34 2.79 9.24
N THR A 222 -5.27 3.11 8.54
CA THR A 222 -5.06 4.37 7.79
C THR A 222 -4.54 4.03 6.40
N PRO A 223 -4.77 4.88 5.38
CA PRO A 223 -4.37 4.60 3.99
C PRO A 223 -2.85 4.68 3.79
N PHE A 224 -2.11 3.68 4.29
CA PHE A 224 -0.65 3.69 4.26
C PHE A 224 -0.08 3.77 2.83
N SER A 225 -0.77 3.17 1.84
CA SER A 225 -0.33 3.27 0.43
C SER A 225 -0.45 4.69 -0.13
N ALA A 226 -1.38 5.52 0.39
CA ALA A 226 -1.39 6.94 0.05
C ALA A 226 -0.17 7.67 0.64
N ILE A 227 0.25 7.30 1.87
CA ILE A 227 1.51 7.81 2.46
C ILE A 227 2.70 7.39 1.60
N VAL A 228 2.74 6.15 1.12
CA VAL A 228 3.77 5.69 0.16
C VAL A 228 3.72 6.52 -1.11
N ALA A 229 2.54 6.83 -1.67
CA ALA A 229 2.40 7.61 -2.90
C ALA A 229 3.05 9.00 -2.75
N PHE A 230 2.62 9.79 -1.76
CA PHE A 230 3.17 11.15 -1.56
C PHE A 230 4.65 11.14 -1.17
N SER A 231 5.09 10.24 -0.29
CA SER A 231 6.49 10.16 0.12
C SER A 231 7.40 9.65 -1.00
N SER A 232 6.91 8.74 -1.86
CA SER A 232 7.68 8.26 -3.01
C SER A 232 7.86 9.36 -4.08
N VAL A 233 6.86 10.20 -4.32
CA VAL A 233 7.01 11.36 -5.22
C VAL A 233 8.07 12.33 -4.70
N ILE A 234 8.06 12.64 -3.40
CA ILE A 234 9.12 13.47 -2.79
C ILE A 234 10.50 12.83 -2.97
N THR A 235 10.61 11.52 -2.71
CA THR A 235 11.88 10.81 -2.87
C THR A 235 12.35 10.80 -4.33
N ALA A 236 11.43 10.57 -5.27
CA ALA A 236 11.70 10.62 -6.71
C ALA A 236 12.15 12.02 -7.15
N PHE A 237 11.46 13.07 -6.71
CA PHE A 237 11.83 14.46 -6.94
C PHE A 237 13.24 14.78 -6.43
N LEU A 238 13.54 14.39 -5.18
CA LEU A 238 14.84 14.65 -4.55
C LEU A 238 16.00 13.87 -5.18
N ASN A 239 15.72 12.75 -5.85
CA ASN A 239 16.70 11.85 -6.46
C ASN A 239 16.59 11.75 -7.98
N LYS A 240 15.81 12.64 -8.59
CA LYS A 240 15.60 12.76 -10.05
C LYS A 240 15.17 11.45 -10.72
N LYS A 241 14.30 10.65 -10.06
CA LYS A 241 13.74 9.41 -10.60
C LYS A 241 12.43 9.69 -11.35
N LYS A 242 12.33 9.14 -12.57
CA LYS A 242 11.17 9.36 -13.46
C LYS A 242 9.99 8.46 -13.11
N PHE A 243 10.23 7.17 -12.97
CA PHE A 243 9.21 6.15 -12.85
C PHE A 243 9.13 5.62 -11.43
N ILE A 244 7.99 5.82 -10.76
CA ILE A 244 7.68 5.21 -9.47
C ILE A 244 6.82 3.98 -9.74
N ALA A 245 7.45 2.81 -9.77
CA ALA A 245 6.82 1.56 -10.15
C ALA A 245 6.37 0.77 -8.92
N LEU A 246 5.09 0.92 -8.52
CA LEU A 246 4.50 0.13 -7.44
C LEU A 246 4.22 -1.30 -7.91
N SER A 247 4.03 -2.19 -6.94
CA SER A 247 3.75 -3.60 -7.19
C SER A 247 2.30 -3.97 -6.83
N ASN A 248 1.33 -3.06 -7.07
CA ASN A 248 -0.08 -3.38 -6.85
C ASN A 248 -0.62 -4.18 -8.05
N GLU A 249 -1.50 -5.10 -7.76
CA GLU A 249 -2.13 -6.03 -8.67
C GLU A 249 -3.63 -5.69 -8.90
N THR A 250 -4.29 -6.42 -9.81
CA THR A 250 -5.68 -6.15 -10.17
C THR A 250 -6.67 -6.40 -9.03
N SER A 251 -6.40 -7.35 -8.13
CA SER A 251 -7.31 -7.72 -7.03
C SER A 251 -7.50 -6.61 -5.98
N ALA A 252 -6.62 -5.60 -5.97
CA ALA A 252 -6.74 -4.42 -5.08
C ALA A 252 -8.02 -3.58 -5.35
N ASN A 253 -8.68 -3.79 -6.50
CA ASN A 253 -9.93 -3.11 -6.84
C ASN A 253 -11.17 -3.70 -6.15
N GLU A 254 -11.08 -4.91 -5.54
CA GLU A 254 -12.24 -5.54 -4.90
C GLU A 254 -12.57 -4.91 -3.53
N THR A 255 -13.88 -4.77 -3.25
CA THR A 255 -14.36 -4.39 -1.92
C THR A 255 -14.15 -5.52 -0.92
N THR A 256 -13.78 -5.17 0.31
CA THR A 256 -13.57 -6.14 1.39
C THR A 256 -14.90 -6.61 2.00
N VAL A 257 -15.85 -5.68 2.13
CA VAL A 257 -17.19 -5.95 2.68
C VAL A 257 -18.20 -5.98 1.55
N LYS A 258 -18.97 -7.05 1.48
CA LYS A 258 -20.00 -7.26 0.43
C LYS A 258 -21.01 -6.12 0.44
N ASP A 259 -21.41 -5.66 -0.74
CA ASP A 259 -22.41 -4.60 -0.94
C ASP A 259 -22.07 -3.28 -0.19
N SER A 260 -20.80 -2.98 -0.01
CA SER A 260 -20.29 -1.80 0.71
C SER A 260 -19.20 -1.09 -0.08
N PHE A 261 -18.97 0.21 0.21
CA PHE A 261 -17.83 0.97 -0.31
C PHE A 261 -16.49 0.59 0.35
N VAL A 262 -16.51 -0.19 1.41
CA VAL A 262 -15.33 -0.49 2.23
C VAL A 262 -14.35 -1.37 1.47
N ASN A 263 -13.29 -0.75 0.97
CA ASN A 263 -12.12 -1.42 0.41
C ASN A 263 -10.92 -1.17 1.31
N HIS A 264 -10.43 -2.22 1.99
CA HIS A 264 -9.20 -2.18 2.80
C HIS A 264 -8.00 -1.69 1.97
N GLN A 265 -8.02 -1.95 0.67
CA GLN A 265 -6.94 -1.62 -0.27
C GLN A 265 -7.23 -0.37 -1.12
N TYR A 266 -8.19 0.51 -0.74
CA TYR A 266 -8.56 1.69 -1.54
C TYR A 266 -7.35 2.44 -2.10
N SER A 267 -6.36 2.76 -1.26
CA SER A 267 -5.14 3.48 -1.70
C SER A 267 -4.16 2.66 -2.55
N LYS A 268 -4.51 1.43 -2.91
CA LYS A 268 -3.84 0.58 -3.91
C LYS A 268 -4.69 0.35 -5.16
N SER A 269 -5.97 0.77 -5.15
CA SER A 269 -6.87 0.58 -6.28
C SER A 269 -6.45 1.40 -7.51
N TYR A 270 -6.94 1.00 -8.68
CA TYR A 270 -6.77 1.76 -9.91
C TYR A 270 -7.45 3.13 -9.83
N GLU A 271 -8.61 3.20 -9.16
CA GLU A 271 -9.31 4.46 -8.91
C GLU A 271 -8.40 5.47 -8.18
N PHE A 272 -7.77 5.04 -7.08
CA PHE A 272 -6.84 5.90 -6.34
C PHE A 272 -5.63 6.28 -7.19
N GLU A 273 -5.05 5.33 -7.93
CA GLU A 273 -3.88 5.56 -8.80
C GLU A 273 -4.18 6.65 -9.84
N LYS A 274 -5.35 6.57 -10.48
CA LYS A 274 -5.83 7.58 -11.44
C LYS A 274 -6.08 8.93 -10.78
N ASP A 275 -6.84 8.94 -9.69
CA ASP A 275 -7.15 10.17 -8.95
C ASP A 275 -5.87 10.86 -8.44
N PHE A 276 -4.86 10.06 -8.02
CA PHE A 276 -3.59 10.58 -7.54
C PHE A 276 -2.74 11.16 -8.66
N ASP A 277 -2.67 10.49 -9.81
CA ASP A 277 -1.94 10.99 -10.98
C ASP A 277 -2.52 12.32 -11.47
N GLU A 278 -3.86 12.40 -11.64
CA GLU A 278 -4.54 13.65 -11.99
C GLU A 278 -4.32 14.74 -10.93
N TYR A 279 -4.32 14.40 -9.66
CA TYR A 279 -4.08 15.32 -8.57
C TYR A 279 -2.65 15.86 -8.61
N LEU A 280 -1.65 14.98 -8.71
CA LEU A 280 -0.23 15.36 -8.77
C LEU A 280 0.05 16.30 -9.94
N HIS A 281 -0.44 15.98 -11.15
CA HIS A 281 -0.24 16.81 -12.34
C HIS A 281 -1.09 18.10 -12.34
N SER A 282 -2.05 18.23 -11.41
CA SER A 282 -2.72 19.51 -11.13
C SER A 282 -1.90 20.42 -10.22
N LEU A 283 -0.87 19.92 -9.55
CA LEU A 283 0.02 20.67 -8.66
C LEU A 283 1.31 21.09 -9.37
N ILE A 284 1.92 20.15 -10.04
CA ILE A 284 3.22 20.31 -10.71
C ILE A 284 3.16 19.73 -12.13
N SER A 285 3.71 20.48 -13.09
CA SER A 285 3.96 19.97 -14.43
C SER A 285 5.32 19.29 -14.43
N SER A 286 5.34 17.99 -14.22
CA SER A 286 6.57 17.18 -14.02
C SER A 286 6.49 15.89 -14.83
N ASP A 287 7.66 15.37 -15.20
CA ASP A 287 7.82 14.06 -15.85
C ASP A 287 7.83 12.87 -14.86
N ILE A 288 7.55 13.09 -13.57
CA ILE A 288 7.42 12.00 -12.60
C ILE A 288 6.13 11.23 -12.89
N HIS A 289 6.26 9.93 -13.11
CA HIS A 289 5.15 9.04 -13.41
C HIS A 289 4.97 8.00 -12.29
N TYR A 290 3.80 8.04 -11.62
CA TYR A 290 3.42 7.12 -10.55
C TYR A 290 2.43 6.09 -11.09
N PHE A 291 2.78 4.80 -11.01
CA PHE A 291 1.95 3.73 -11.56
C PHE A 291 2.20 2.38 -10.87
N SER A 292 1.26 1.47 -10.99
CA SER A 292 1.38 0.09 -10.52
C SER A 292 1.85 -0.83 -11.65
N PHE A 293 3.12 -1.25 -11.58
CA PHE A 293 3.75 -2.08 -12.62
C PHE A 293 3.07 -3.45 -12.78
N LEU A 294 2.57 -4.04 -11.69
CA LEU A 294 1.91 -5.34 -11.72
C LEU A 294 0.38 -5.26 -11.90
N ARG A 295 -0.18 -4.06 -12.13
CA ARG A 295 -1.62 -3.86 -12.31
C ARG A 295 -2.28 -4.80 -13.31
N PRO A 296 -1.67 -5.12 -14.47
CA PRO A 296 -2.27 -6.04 -15.43
C PRO A 296 -2.38 -7.48 -14.94
N LEU A 297 -1.65 -7.87 -13.90
CA LEU A 297 -1.51 -9.24 -13.46
C LEU A 297 -2.48 -9.60 -12.32
N THR A 298 -2.87 -10.88 -12.32
CA THR A 298 -3.55 -11.53 -11.20
C THR A 298 -2.53 -11.94 -10.13
N GLU A 299 -2.99 -12.18 -8.91
CA GLU A 299 -2.18 -12.73 -7.82
C GLU A 299 -1.55 -14.09 -8.17
N LEU A 300 -2.27 -14.92 -8.94
CA LEU A 300 -1.74 -16.20 -9.42
C LEU A 300 -0.59 -16.05 -10.42
N GLN A 301 -0.68 -15.09 -11.34
CA GLN A 301 0.43 -14.80 -12.26
C GLN A 301 1.66 -14.27 -11.52
N ILE A 302 1.44 -13.40 -10.52
CA ILE A 302 2.52 -12.89 -9.67
C ILE A 302 3.14 -14.03 -8.83
N ALA A 303 2.33 -14.94 -8.28
CA ALA A 303 2.83 -16.10 -7.55
C ALA A 303 3.62 -17.06 -8.45
N ALA A 304 3.19 -17.27 -9.69
CA ALA A 304 3.91 -18.06 -10.68
C ALA A 304 5.29 -17.45 -10.99
N LEU A 305 5.33 -16.14 -11.31
CA LEU A 305 6.58 -15.41 -11.54
C LEU A 305 7.51 -15.50 -10.32
N PHE A 306 6.99 -15.19 -9.13
CA PHE A 306 7.76 -15.23 -7.89
C PHE A 306 8.33 -16.63 -7.61
N SER A 307 7.59 -17.72 -7.92
CA SER A 307 8.05 -19.08 -7.70
C SER A 307 9.35 -19.42 -8.43
N THR A 308 9.66 -18.68 -9.50
CA THR A 308 10.90 -18.86 -10.27
C THR A 308 12.10 -18.13 -9.67
N PHE A 309 11.89 -17.15 -8.79
CA PHE A 309 12.92 -16.31 -8.15
C PHE A 309 13.39 -16.93 -6.82
N ARG A 310 14.02 -18.10 -6.89
CA ARG A 310 14.33 -18.98 -5.73
C ARG A 310 15.22 -18.33 -4.68
N SER A 311 16.10 -17.39 -5.06
CA SER A 311 16.99 -16.68 -4.12
C SER A 311 16.23 -15.88 -3.06
N TYR A 312 14.99 -15.49 -3.33
CA TYR A 312 14.16 -14.70 -2.41
C TYR A 312 13.28 -15.56 -1.48
N HIS A 313 13.13 -16.85 -1.73
CA HIS A 313 12.20 -17.69 -0.97
C HIS A 313 12.52 -17.74 0.54
N SER A 314 13.77 -17.58 0.93
CA SER A 314 14.19 -17.56 2.33
C SER A 314 14.03 -16.20 3.02
N VAL A 315 13.96 -15.10 2.25
CA VAL A 315 14.03 -13.73 2.80
C VAL A 315 12.72 -12.94 2.69
N PHE A 316 11.86 -13.21 1.68
CA PHE A 316 10.62 -12.46 1.53
C PHE A 316 9.62 -12.73 2.67
N ARG A 317 8.86 -11.71 3.04
CA ARG A 317 7.78 -11.82 4.03
C ARG A 317 6.63 -10.90 3.64
N SER A 318 5.50 -11.50 3.28
CA SER A 318 4.25 -10.76 3.04
C SER A 318 3.37 -10.68 4.30
N CYS A 319 3.87 -11.11 5.43
CA CYS A 319 3.16 -11.15 6.72
C CYS A 319 3.16 -9.77 7.40
N ASN A 320 1.98 -9.17 7.62
CA ASN A 320 1.88 -7.87 8.30
C ASN A 320 2.30 -7.92 9.78
N VAL A 321 2.13 -9.07 10.45
CA VAL A 321 2.47 -9.25 11.86
C VAL A 321 3.97 -9.46 12.05
N GLY A 322 4.59 -10.27 11.19
CA GLY A 322 5.97 -10.73 11.36
C GLY A 322 7.02 -9.98 10.52
N SER A 323 6.62 -9.23 9.49
CA SER A 323 7.55 -8.63 8.52
C SER A 323 8.59 -7.70 9.14
N LYS A 324 8.22 -6.93 10.18
CA LYS A 324 9.15 -6.06 10.90
C LYS A 324 10.30 -6.82 11.60
N LYS A 325 10.10 -8.11 11.87
CA LYS A 325 11.08 -9.00 12.51
C LYS A 325 11.68 -10.01 11.54
N GLY A 326 11.37 -9.92 10.24
CA GLY A 326 11.84 -10.87 9.22
C GLY A 326 11.27 -12.29 9.37
N ILE A 327 10.08 -12.47 9.97
CA ILE A 327 9.48 -13.79 10.21
C ILE A 327 8.08 -13.91 9.60
N TRP A 328 7.66 -15.13 9.30
CA TRP A 328 6.27 -15.49 9.09
C TRP A 328 5.62 -15.75 10.45
N CYS A 329 4.46 -15.14 10.76
CA CYS A 329 3.75 -15.46 12.00
C CYS A 329 3.02 -16.81 11.92
N CYS A 330 2.74 -17.29 10.71
CA CYS A 330 2.06 -18.56 10.42
C CYS A 330 0.68 -18.72 11.09
N ASP A 331 0.06 -17.63 11.48
CA ASP A 331 -1.21 -17.59 12.20
C ASP A 331 -2.05 -16.34 11.84
N CYS A 332 -2.05 -15.96 10.56
CA CYS A 332 -2.86 -14.87 10.04
C CYS A 332 -3.33 -15.16 8.61
N PRO A 333 -4.41 -14.51 8.14
CA PRO A 333 -4.97 -14.75 6.79
C PRO A 333 -3.97 -14.49 5.67
N LYS A 334 -3.05 -13.52 5.83
CA LYS A 334 -2.03 -13.23 4.82
C LYS A 334 -1.02 -14.37 4.68
N CYS A 335 -0.58 -14.99 5.79
CA CYS A 335 0.32 -16.16 5.73
C CYS A 335 -0.37 -17.33 5.02
N LEU A 336 -1.62 -17.64 5.40
CA LEU A 336 -2.39 -18.71 4.77
C LEU A 336 -2.63 -18.44 3.29
N PHE A 337 -3.00 -17.21 2.92
CA PHE A 337 -3.19 -16.82 1.53
C PHE A 337 -1.94 -17.05 0.68
N VAL A 338 -0.77 -16.55 1.12
CA VAL A 338 0.49 -16.72 0.38
C VAL A 338 0.89 -18.18 0.29
N TYR A 339 0.67 -18.97 1.36
CA TYR A 339 0.87 -20.42 1.32
C TYR A 339 0.03 -21.08 0.23
N ILE A 340 -1.27 -20.75 0.16
CA ILE A 340 -2.22 -21.32 -0.82
C ILE A 340 -1.81 -20.95 -2.25
N ILE A 341 -1.55 -19.68 -2.56
CA ILE A 341 -1.27 -19.26 -3.94
C ILE A 341 0.08 -19.68 -4.47
N LEU A 342 1.05 -20.01 -3.60
CA LEU A 342 2.33 -20.59 -4.00
C LEU A 342 2.26 -22.11 -4.23
N SER A 343 1.31 -22.81 -3.60
CA SER A 343 1.17 -24.26 -3.66
C SER A 343 0.97 -24.84 -5.08
N PRO A 344 0.34 -24.16 -6.05
CA PRO A 344 0.29 -24.63 -7.43
C PRO A 344 1.64 -24.68 -8.14
N PHE A 345 2.58 -23.83 -7.78
CA PHE A 345 3.82 -23.58 -8.52
C PHE A 345 5.06 -24.22 -7.85
N LEU A 346 5.02 -24.41 -6.55
CA LEU A 346 6.09 -25.03 -5.76
C LEU A 346 5.69 -26.43 -5.29
N SER A 347 6.68 -27.27 -4.96
CA SER A 347 6.43 -28.52 -4.26
C SER A 347 6.01 -28.24 -2.80
N GLU A 348 5.29 -29.17 -2.19
CA GLU A 348 4.87 -29.03 -0.78
C GLU A 348 6.08 -28.82 0.15
N LYS A 349 7.19 -29.51 -0.12
CA LYS A 349 8.43 -29.33 0.64
C LYS A 349 9.01 -27.93 0.52
N GLU A 350 8.99 -27.31 -0.67
CA GLU A 350 9.47 -25.94 -0.87
C GLU A 350 8.58 -24.94 -0.13
N VAL A 351 7.25 -25.11 -0.21
CA VAL A 351 6.32 -24.24 0.53
C VAL A 351 6.51 -24.37 2.04
N ILE A 352 6.63 -25.59 2.55
CA ILE A 352 6.90 -25.82 3.99
C ILE A 352 8.25 -25.20 4.39
N ASN A 353 9.28 -25.28 3.57
CA ASN A 353 10.56 -24.65 3.87
C ASN A 353 10.47 -23.12 3.99
N ILE A 354 9.57 -22.47 3.23
CA ILE A 354 9.33 -21.04 3.30
C ILE A 354 8.68 -20.64 4.64
N PHE A 355 7.67 -21.40 5.07
CA PHE A 355 6.86 -21.06 6.26
C PHE A 355 7.33 -21.74 7.54
N GLY A 356 8.11 -22.82 7.44
CA GLY A 356 8.55 -23.65 8.56
C GLY A 356 7.52 -24.72 8.99
N GLU A 357 6.27 -24.64 8.50
CA GLU A 357 5.20 -25.57 8.85
C GLU A 357 4.14 -25.67 7.73
N LYS A 358 3.26 -26.68 7.81
CA LYS A 358 2.17 -26.90 6.87
C LYS A 358 0.91 -26.17 7.33
N LEU A 359 0.69 -24.94 6.83
CA LEU A 359 -0.40 -24.08 7.29
C LEU A 359 -1.79 -24.65 7.02
N LEU A 360 -1.97 -25.41 5.96
CA LEU A 360 -3.24 -26.07 5.64
C LEU A 360 -3.63 -27.21 6.60
N ASP A 361 -2.73 -27.63 7.50
CA ASP A 361 -3.03 -28.60 8.55
C ASP A 361 -3.35 -27.91 9.91
N LYS A 362 -3.34 -26.58 9.99
CA LYS A 362 -3.61 -25.82 11.22
C LYS A 362 -5.10 -25.52 11.37
N GLU A 363 -5.73 -26.13 12.36
CA GLU A 363 -7.14 -25.86 12.69
C GLU A 363 -7.37 -24.42 13.16
N SER A 364 -6.36 -23.76 13.78
CA SER A 364 -6.45 -22.35 14.18
C SER A 364 -6.71 -21.41 13.01
N LEU A 365 -6.30 -21.78 11.78
CA LEU A 365 -6.51 -21.02 10.56
C LEU A 365 -7.84 -21.35 9.84
N GLU A 366 -8.71 -22.17 10.43
CA GLU A 366 -9.97 -22.58 9.79
C GLU A 366 -10.88 -21.38 9.46
N LYS A 367 -10.99 -20.42 10.36
CA LYS A 367 -11.77 -19.20 10.12
C LYS A 367 -11.21 -18.44 8.91
N ASP A 368 -9.91 -18.21 8.88
CA ASP A 368 -9.24 -17.49 7.79
C ASP A 368 -9.40 -18.24 6.46
N PHE A 369 -9.33 -19.58 6.50
CA PHE A 369 -9.56 -20.43 5.32
C PHE A 369 -10.98 -20.24 4.76
N ARG A 370 -12.01 -20.20 5.61
CA ARG A 370 -13.40 -20.01 5.20
C ARG A 370 -13.63 -18.61 4.62
N GLU A 371 -13.07 -17.59 5.23
CA GLU A 371 -13.12 -16.20 4.72
C GLU A 371 -12.41 -16.07 3.36
N LEU A 372 -11.22 -16.66 3.20
CA LEU A 372 -10.44 -16.65 1.97
C LEU A 372 -11.10 -17.43 0.83
N THR A 373 -11.75 -18.56 1.13
CA THR A 373 -12.43 -19.39 0.12
C THR A 373 -13.85 -18.92 -0.23
N GLY A 374 -14.39 -17.96 0.53
CA GLY A 374 -15.75 -17.46 0.32
C GLY A 374 -16.85 -18.35 0.90
N ILE A 375 -16.51 -19.31 1.76
CA ILE A 375 -17.49 -20.05 2.56
C ILE A 375 -18.16 -19.08 3.55
N ASP A 376 -17.40 -18.14 4.11
CA ASP A 376 -17.93 -17.02 4.87
C ASP A 376 -18.10 -15.78 3.98
N GLU A 377 -19.10 -14.91 4.29
CA GLU A 377 -19.47 -13.79 3.41
C GLU A 377 -18.42 -12.69 3.28
N ASN A 378 -17.74 -12.36 4.36
CA ASN A 378 -16.73 -11.29 4.36
C ASN A 378 -15.33 -11.84 4.06
N LYS A 379 -14.53 -11.04 3.34
CA LYS A 379 -13.09 -11.29 3.17
C LYS A 379 -12.33 -10.83 4.43
N PRO A 380 -11.14 -11.40 4.71
CA PRO A 380 -10.27 -10.84 5.72
C PRO A 380 -9.89 -9.38 5.37
N PHE A 381 -9.75 -8.52 6.38
CA PHE A 381 -9.18 -7.18 6.21
C PHE A 381 -7.65 -7.25 6.09
N GLU A 382 -7.22 -7.83 4.98
CA GLU A 382 -5.82 -8.03 4.61
C GLU A 382 -5.67 -7.89 3.08
N CYS A 383 -4.45 -7.57 2.64
CA CYS A 383 -4.13 -7.57 1.22
C CYS A 383 -4.02 -9.00 0.72
N VAL A 384 -5.12 -9.58 0.27
CA VAL A 384 -5.26 -10.94 -0.26
C VAL A 384 -5.97 -10.87 -1.61
N GLY A 385 -5.68 -11.82 -2.49
CA GLY A 385 -6.31 -11.92 -3.81
C GLY A 385 -7.80 -12.23 -3.79
N THR A 386 -8.35 -12.57 -4.94
CA THR A 386 -9.76 -12.92 -5.08
C THR A 386 -10.06 -14.30 -4.52
N ARG A 387 -11.29 -14.53 -4.10
CA ARG A 387 -11.78 -15.88 -3.68
C ARG A 387 -11.60 -16.92 -4.79
N GLY A 388 -11.80 -16.50 -6.03
CA GLY A 388 -11.62 -17.35 -7.19
C GLY A 388 -10.18 -17.84 -7.36
N GLU A 389 -9.20 -16.98 -7.15
CA GLU A 389 -7.77 -17.35 -7.18
C GLU A 389 -7.42 -18.34 -6.08
N VAL A 390 -7.95 -18.14 -4.87
CA VAL A 390 -7.77 -19.08 -3.75
C VAL A 390 -8.35 -20.45 -4.08
N ILE A 391 -9.58 -20.51 -4.61
CA ILE A 391 -10.22 -21.78 -5.03
C ILE A 391 -9.44 -22.44 -6.16
N ALA A 392 -9.01 -21.68 -7.17
CA ALA A 392 -8.20 -22.21 -8.28
C ALA A 392 -6.88 -22.81 -7.78
N SER A 393 -6.23 -22.13 -6.83
CA SER A 393 -4.99 -22.61 -6.19
C SER A 393 -5.20 -23.90 -5.41
N LEU A 394 -6.25 -24.00 -4.61
CA LEU A 394 -6.57 -25.20 -3.83
C LEU A 394 -6.92 -26.40 -4.73
N LYS A 395 -7.66 -26.18 -5.82
CA LYS A 395 -7.90 -27.22 -6.83
C LYS A 395 -6.62 -27.73 -7.46
N ALA A 396 -5.71 -26.82 -7.85
CA ALA A 396 -4.42 -27.18 -8.41
C ALA A 396 -3.56 -27.93 -7.39
N TYR A 397 -3.53 -27.52 -6.11
CA TYR A 397 -2.87 -28.23 -5.03
C TYR A 397 -3.39 -29.68 -4.88
N ILE A 398 -4.72 -29.87 -4.84
CA ILE A 398 -5.36 -31.19 -4.75
C ILE A 398 -5.03 -32.04 -5.98
N ALA A 399 -5.10 -31.47 -7.19
CA ALA A 399 -4.80 -32.17 -8.44
C ALA A 399 -3.36 -32.68 -8.52
N LYS A 400 -2.40 -31.99 -7.85
CA LYS A 400 -1.00 -32.44 -7.69
C LYS A 400 -0.82 -33.51 -6.60
N GLY A 401 -1.92 -34.00 -5.99
CA GLY A 401 -1.89 -35.01 -4.92
C GLY A 401 -1.74 -34.39 -3.52
N GLY A 402 -1.81 -33.07 -3.37
CA GLY A 402 -1.78 -32.40 -2.09
C GLY A 402 -2.98 -32.79 -1.22
N ARG A 403 -2.73 -33.05 0.07
CA ARG A 403 -3.76 -33.37 1.07
C ARG A 403 -3.44 -32.65 2.37
N SER A 404 -4.46 -32.09 3.01
CA SER A 404 -4.33 -31.40 4.29
C SER A 404 -5.65 -31.42 5.04
N ILE A 405 -5.61 -31.14 6.36
CA ILE A 405 -6.80 -31.14 7.22
C ILE A 405 -7.88 -30.23 6.65
N LEU A 406 -7.53 -28.97 6.32
CA LEU A 406 -8.51 -27.99 5.81
C LEU A 406 -9.00 -28.34 4.41
N THR A 407 -8.17 -28.83 3.50
CA THR A 407 -8.62 -29.21 2.16
C THR A 407 -9.50 -30.44 2.17
N GLU A 408 -9.26 -31.43 3.02
CA GLU A 408 -10.14 -32.59 3.16
C GLU A 408 -11.48 -32.21 3.78
N LYS A 409 -11.46 -31.36 4.83
CA LYS A 409 -12.69 -30.88 5.52
C LYS A 409 -13.60 -30.09 4.59
N TYR A 410 -13.05 -29.30 3.70
CA TYR A 410 -13.81 -28.40 2.80
C TYR A 410 -13.74 -28.82 1.32
N ARG A 411 -13.38 -30.07 1.02
CA ARG A 411 -13.20 -30.60 -0.34
C ARG A 411 -14.39 -30.30 -1.25
N ASN A 412 -15.61 -30.59 -0.81
CA ASN A 412 -16.82 -30.38 -1.61
C ASN A 412 -17.02 -28.89 -2.00
N ALA A 413 -16.73 -27.97 -1.09
CA ALA A 413 -16.83 -26.53 -1.35
C ALA A 413 -15.76 -26.07 -2.35
N ILE A 414 -14.53 -26.58 -2.23
CA ILE A 414 -13.45 -26.30 -3.17
C ILE A 414 -13.79 -26.81 -4.57
N GLU A 415 -14.24 -28.07 -4.68
CA GLU A 415 -14.56 -28.71 -5.96
C GLU A 415 -15.79 -28.07 -6.65
N ALA A 416 -16.77 -27.58 -5.89
CA ALA A 416 -17.95 -26.89 -6.41
C ALA A 416 -17.64 -25.51 -7.00
N GLY A 417 -16.52 -24.88 -6.64
CA GLY A 417 -16.11 -23.59 -7.22
C GLY A 417 -15.86 -23.72 -8.73
N SER A 418 -16.20 -22.71 -9.52
CA SER A 418 -16.02 -22.70 -10.98
C SER A 418 -14.63 -22.28 -11.46
N SER A 419 -13.77 -21.76 -10.56
CA SER A 419 -12.49 -21.15 -10.91
C SER A 419 -11.44 -22.15 -11.42
N ASP A 420 -10.73 -21.79 -12.48
CA ASP A 420 -9.66 -22.57 -13.09
C ASP A 420 -8.37 -21.71 -13.15
N ILE A 421 -7.25 -22.29 -12.73
CA ILE A 421 -5.94 -21.64 -12.76
C ILE A 421 -5.54 -21.15 -14.15
N LYS A 422 -5.94 -21.89 -15.22
CA LYS A 422 -5.63 -21.55 -16.60
C LYS A 422 -6.30 -20.26 -17.06
N GLU A 423 -7.46 -19.93 -16.52
CA GLU A 423 -8.17 -18.68 -16.83
C GLU A 423 -7.38 -17.50 -16.21
N TYR A 424 -6.96 -17.64 -14.96
CA TYR A 424 -6.16 -16.62 -14.29
C TYR A 424 -4.79 -16.42 -14.95
N MET A 425 -4.16 -17.50 -15.41
CA MET A 425 -2.85 -17.40 -16.09
C MET A 425 -2.92 -16.71 -17.46
N LYS A 426 -4.12 -16.57 -18.05
CA LYS A 426 -4.35 -15.87 -19.32
C LYS A 426 -4.98 -14.48 -19.14
N ALA A 427 -5.42 -14.15 -17.93
CA ALA A 427 -6.05 -12.88 -17.65
C ALA A 427 -5.08 -11.71 -17.85
N TRP A 428 -5.62 -10.57 -18.27
CA TRP A 428 -4.85 -9.35 -18.45
C TRP A 428 -5.77 -8.14 -18.21
N GLU A 429 -5.43 -7.32 -17.20
CA GLU A 429 -6.16 -6.09 -16.96
C GLU A 429 -5.67 -4.99 -17.92
N LYS A 430 -6.61 -4.39 -18.64
CA LYS A 430 -6.33 -3.37 -19.65
C LYS A 430 -6.25 -1.97 -19.07
N GLU A 431 -6.94 -1.72 -17.96
CA GLU A 431 -6.90 -0.43 -17.28
C GLU A 431 -5.65 -0.35 -16.39
N ASN A 432 -4.61 0.27 -16.92
CA ASN A 432 -3.33 0.44 -16.24
C ASN A 432 -2.61 1.69 -16.78
N PHE A 433 -1.55 2.11 -16.09
CA PHE A 433 -0.69 3.25 -16.43
C PHE A 433 0.74 2.84 -16.76
N LEU A 434 0.95 1.64 -17.30
CA LEU A 434 2.29 1.23 -17.71
C LEU A 434 2.84 2.18 -18.79
N PRO A 435 4.10 2.61 -18.66
CA PRO A 435 4.77 3.35 -19.73
C PRO A 435 4.92 2.49 -20.98
N ASP A 436 5.07 3.16 -22.15
CA ASP A 436 5.26 2.50 -23.43
C ASP A 436 6.39 1.46 -23.40
N GLY A 437 6.13 0.28 -23.95
CA GLY A 437 7.10 -0.83 -24.02
C GLY A 437 7.17 -1.73 -22.78
N TYR A 438 6.62 -1.30 -21.63
CA TYR A 438 6.69 -2.11 -20.42
C TYR A 438 5.57 -3.15 -20.32
N GLU A 439 4.49 -2.98 -21.06
CA GLU A 439 3.47 -4.01 -21.23
C GLU A 439 4.04 -5.25 -21.92
N GLU A 440 4.79 -5.09 -23.01
CA GLU A 440 5.46 -6.18 -23.70
C GLU A 440 6.53 -6.85 -22.85
N LYS A 441 7.27 -6.08 -22.06
CA LYS A 441 8.27 -6.61 -21.11
C LYS A 441 7.61 -7.50 -20.07
N LEU A 442 6.48 -7.08 -19.51
CA LEU A 442 5.74 -7.82 -18.50
C LEU A 442 5.11 -9.10 -19.10
N LYS A 443 4.50 -9.02 -20.29
CA LYS A 443 3.97 -10.18 -21.03
C LYS A 443 5.08 -11.19 -21.34
N GLY A 444 6.22 -10.72 -21.85
CA GLY A 444 7.35 -11.60 -22.15
C GLY A 444 7.94 -12.30 -20.92
N ALA A 445 7.92 -11.65 -19.74
CA ALA A 445 8.31 -12.29 -18.50
C ALA A 445 7.31 -13.39 -18.10
N LEU A 446 6.01 -13.14 -18.23
CA LEU A 446 4.97 -14.12 -17.92
C LEU A 446 5.03 -15.33 -18.88
N GLU A 447 5.20 -15.12 -20.18
CA GLU A 447 5.32 -16.19 -21.19
C GLU A 447 6.52 -17.10 -20.88
N LYS A 448 7.67 -16.52 -20.53
CA LYS A 448 8.85 -17.29 -20.10
C LYS A 448 8.56 -18.09 -18.84
N CYS A 449 7.87 -17.52 -17.87
CA CYS A 449 7.50 -18.19 -16.64
C CYS A 449 6.56 -19.38 -16.91
N VAL A 450 5.51 -19.20 -17.71
CA VAL A 450 4.56 -20.26 -18.12
C VAL A 450 5.30 -21.41 -18.80
N ALA A 451 6.24 -21.12 -19.70
CA ALA A 451 7.06 -22.12 -20.37
C ALA A 451 7.95 -22.91 -19.39
N VAL A 452 8.55 -22.26 -18.40
CA VAL A 452 9.40 -22.90 -17.37
C VAL A 452 8.58 -23.79 -16.45
N LEU A 453 7.37 -23.37 -16.06
CA LEU A 453 6.49 -24.11 -15.15
C LEU A 453 5.65 -25.19 -15.84
N ASN A 454 5.62 -25.22 -17.18
CA ASN A 454 4.80 -26.13 -17.99
C ASN A 454 3.29 -26.07 -17.66
N ILE A 455 2.72 -24.87 -17.53
CA ILE A 455 1.32 -24.60 -17.17
C ILE A 455 0.57 -23.85 -18.29
#